data_ba65f2c0ce625bf77e041bee415dbfcf
#
_entry.id   ba65f2c0ce625bf77e041bee415dbfcf
#
_cell.length_a   1.000
_cell.length_b   1.000
_cell.length_c   1.000
_cell.angle_alpha   90.00
_cell.angle_beta   90.00
_cell.angle_gamma   90.00
#
_symmetry.space_group_name_H-M   'P 1'
#
loop_
_entity.id
_entity.type
_entity.pdbx_description
1 polymer ?
#
loop_
_entity_poly.entity_id
_entity_poly.type
_entity_poly.pdbx_seq_one_letter_code
_entity_poly.pdbx_strand_id
1 'polypeptide(L)'
;LRCLWKQRDRHQSARVRPLVRYLLCEIMFENLTNKFEEIFSSLKKAPSLDEKQVDEGLKGIRLALLEADVSLDVVKEFISRVKPKALGQEIIRSTSPGDMVVKIVYDEIVSFLGDKNSEISLNAVPPVPIMLVGLQGSGKTTTTSKLAKFLEKNNKKKAVSYTHLTL
;
A
#
# COMPACT_ATOMS: atom_id res chain seq x y z
N LEU A 1 4.02 -6.30 1.75
CA LEU A 1 3.46 -5.41 2.78
C LEU A 1 2.82 -6.25 3.88
N ARG A 2 3.61 -6.86 4.76
CA ARG A 2 3.10 -7.45 6.00
C ARG A 2 2.50 -6.32 6.82
N CYS A 3 1.17 -6.37 7.01
CA CYS A 3 0.43 -5.48 7.86
C CYS A 3 1.18 -5.22 9.18
N LEU A 4 1.76 -4.04 9.33
CA LEU A 4 2.47 -3.54 10.53
C LEU A 4 1.57 -3.37 11.77
N TRP A 5 0.44 -4.06 11.81
CA TRP A 5 -0.58 -4.02 12.87
C TRP A 5 -0.52 -5.21 13.83
N LYS A 6 0.54 -6.05 13.78
CA LYS A 6 0.58 -7.29 14.55
C LYS A 6 1.10 -7.15 15.99
N GLN A 7 1.39 -5.96 16.51
CA GLN A 7 2.15 -5.92 17.77
C GLN A 7 1.64 -5.03 18.89
N ARG A 8 0.36 -4.61 18.96
CA ARG A 8 -0.03 -3.79 20.11
C ARG A 8 -1.38 -4.08 20.80
N ASP A 9 -2.05 -5.18 20.58
CA ASP A 9 -3.25 -5.50 21.35
C ASP A 9 -3.27 -6.99 21.80
N ARG A 10 -2.41 -7.30 22.75
CA ARG A 10 -2.58 -8.45 23.63
C ARG A 10 -3.19 -7.96 24.95
N HIS A 11 -4.46 -7.65 24.99
CA HIS A 11 -5.36 -7.73 26.14
C HIS A 11 -6.69 -7.03 25.80
N GLN A 12 -7.67 -7.79 25.49
CA GLN A 12 -9.03 -7.84 26.01
C GLN A 12 -10.00 -8.48 25.01
N SER A 13 -10.52 -9.57 25.47
CA SER A 13 -11.71 -10.31 25.09
C SER A 13 -12.74 -9.58 24.21
N ALA A 14 -12.94 -10.08 22.99
CA ALA A 14 -14.25 -10.33 22.40
C ALA A 14 -14.06 -11.23 21.19
N ARG A 15 -14.56 -12.46 21.28
CA ARG A 15 -14.58 -13.48 20.23
C ARG A 15 -15.44 -13.02 19.07
N VAL A 16 -14.85 -12.33 18.08
CA VAL A 16 -15.44 -12.24 16.75
C VAL A 16 -14.32 -12.50 15.75
N ARG A 17 -14.26 -13.73 15.31
CA ARG A 17 -13.62 -14.34 14.14
C ARG A 17 -12.55 -13.49 13.43
N PRO A 18 -11.29 -13.59 13.82
CA PRO A 18 -10.18 -12.96 13.09
C PRO A 18 -9.98 -13.57 11.67
N LEU A 19 -10.49 -14.79 11.43
CA LEU A 19 -10.33 -15.54 10.18
C LEU A 19 -10.94 -14.84 8.96
N VAL A 20 -12.16 -14.31 9.05
CA VAL A 20 -12.83 -13.66 7.90
C VAL A 20 -12.14 -12.36 7.49
N ARG A 21 -11.55 -11.64 8.45
CA ARG A 21 -10.84 -10.40 8.18
C ARG A 21 -9.46 -10.61 7.56
N TYR A 22 -8.78 -11.71 7.93
CA TYR A 22 -7.55 -12.15 7.30
C TYR A 22 -7.80 -12.63 5.87
N LEU A 23 -8.83 -13.45 5.66
CA LEU A 23 -9.19 -13.97 4.34
C LEU A 23 -9.52 -12.85 3.33
N LEU A 24 -10.31 -11.85 3.74
CA LEU A 24 -10.68 -10.74 2.85
C LEU A 24 -9.51 -9.82 2.50
N CYS A 25 -8.55 -9.63 3.41
CA CYS A 25 -7.36 -8.84 3.12
C CYS A 25 -6.38 -9.60 2.21
N GLU A 26 -6.26 -10.90 2.36
CA GLU A 26 -5.43 -11.74 1.50
C GLU A 26 -6.00 -11.84 0.09
N ILE A 27 -7.30 -12.12 -0.06
CA ILE A 27 -7.94 -12.30 -1.37
C ILE A 27 -7.91 -11.03 -2.24
N MET A 28 -8.03 -9.83 -1.66
CA MET A 28 -8.06 -8.59 -2.45
C MET A 28 -6.71 -8.18 -3.05
N PHE A 29 -5.59 -8.60 -2.44
CA PHE A 29 -4.24 -8.23 -2.90
C PHE A 29 -3.41 -9.43 -3.38
N GLU A 30 -3.97 -10.63 -3.33
CA GLU A 30 -3.27 -11.86 -3.68
C GLU A 30 -2.80 -11.85 -5.14
N ASN A 31 -3.62 -11.37 -6.06
CA ASN A 31 -3.27 -11.28 -7.48
C ASN A 31 -2.07 -10.36 -7.73
N LEU A 32 -2.04 -9.18 -7.11
CA LEU A 32 -0.93 -8.23 -7.27
C LEU A 32 0.33 -8.77 -6.61
N THR A 33 0.22 -9.33 -5.40
CA THR A 33 1.33 -9.92 -4.66
C THR A 33 1.95 -11.08 -5.43
N ASN A 34 1.13 -12.01 -5.90
CA ASN A 34 1.59 -13.18 -6.67
C ASN A 34 2.31 -12.75 -7.96
N LYS A 35 1.77 -11.78 -8.70
CA LYS A 35 2.43 -11.25 -9.89
C LYS A 35 3.78 -10.60 -9.58
N PHE A 36 3.86 -9.82 -8.52
CA PHE A 36 5.15 -9.26 -8.10
C PHE A 36 6.14 -10.34 -7.67
N GLU A 37 5.69 -11.38 -6.95
CA GLU A 37 6.54 -12.49 -6.54
C GLU A 37 7.06 -13.28 -7.74
N GLU A 38 6.23 -13.54 -8.75
CA GLU A 38 6.65 -14.19 -10.00
C GLU A 38 7.72 -13.35 -10.74
N ILE A 39 7.47 -12.06 -10.92
CA ILE A 39 8.40 -11.14 -11.59
C ILE A 39 9.72 -11.07 -10.81
N PHE A 40 9.64 -10.87 -9.50
CA PHE A 40 10.84 -10.78 -8.66
C PHE A 40 11.62 -12.09 -8.59
N SER A 41 10.92 -13.23 -8.55
CA SER A 41 11.59 -14.54 -8.59
C SER A 41 12.35 -14.78 -9.89
N SER A 42 11.82 -14.32 -11.01
CA SER A 42 12.48 -14.41 -12.32
C SER A 42 13.73 -13.53 -12.37
N LEU A 43 13.66 -12.31 -11.87
CA LEU A 43 14.79 -11.38 -11.81
C LEU A 43 15.90 -11.86 -10.87
N LYS A 44 15.54 -12.48 -9.73
CA LYS A 44 16.51 -13.01 -8.76
C LYS A 44 17.24 -14.27 -9.25
N LYS A 45 16.62 -15.08 -10.10
CA LYS A 45 17.23 -16.30 -10.67
C LYS A 45 18.23 -16.00 -11.78
N ALA A 46 18.21 -14.81 -12.35
CA ALA A 46 19.13 -14.43 -13.41
C ALA A 46 20.54 -14.21 -12.83
N PRO A 47 21.57 -14.92 -13.33
CA PRO A 47 22.94 -14.78 -12.84
C PRO A 47 23.56 -13.42 -13.18
N SER A 48 23.06 -12.77 -14.22
CA SER A 48 23.37 -11.40 -14.60
C SER A 48 22.08 -10.75 -15.13
N LEU A 49 21.88 -9.47 -14.88
CA LEU A 49 20.76 -8.71 -15.45
C LEU A 49 21.29 -7.87 -16.61
N ASP A 50 20.75 -8.12 -17.80
CA ASP A 50 20.89 -7.25 -18.95
C ASP A 50 19.72 -6.26 -19.04
N GLU A 51 19.86 -5.25 -19.90
CA GLU A 51 18.84 -4.23 -20.10
C GLU A 51 17.49 -4.83 -20.53
N LYS A 52 17.51 -5.91 -21.34
CA LYS A 52 16.28 -6.57 -21.81
C LYS A 52 15.52 -7.23 -20.67
N GLN A 53 16.22 -7.91 -19.78
CA GLN A 53 15.61 -8.58 -18.62
C GLN A 53 15.01 -7.57 -17.64
N VAL A 54 15.69 -6.45 -17.41
CA VAL A 54 15.16 -5.35 -16.63
C VAL A 54 13.90 -4.76 -17.27
N ASP A 55 13.92 -4.51 -18.58
CA ASP A 55 12.77 -3.99 -19.32
C ASP A 55 11.57 -4.97 -19.30
N GLU A 56 11.81 -6.26 -19.42
CA GLU A 56 10.77 -7.29 -19.31
C GLU A 56 10.16 -7.31 -17.90
N GLY A 57 10.97 -7.26 -16.85
CA GLY A 57 10.53 -7.16 -15.48
C GLY A 57 9.68 -5.89 -15.24
N LEU A 58 10.14 -4.73 -15.73
CA LEU A 58 9.40 -3.47 -15.63
C LEU A 58 8.09 -3.47 -16.42
N LYS A 59 8.02 -4.15 -17.58
CA LYS A 59 6.76 -4.37 -18.31
C LYS A 59 5.78 -5.20 -17.49
N GLY A 60 6.25 -6.25 -16.83
CA GLY A 60 5.42 -7.05 -15.93
C GLY A 60 4.88 -6.24 -14.76
N ILE A 61 5.73 -5.44 -14.09
CA ILE A 61 5.32 -4.54 -13.00
C ILE A 61 4.28 -3.53 -13.50
N ARG A 62 4.49 -2.93 -14.69
CA ARG A 62 3.53 -2.01 -15.29
C ARG A 62 2.16 -2.64 -15.47
N LEU A 63 2.10 -3.85 -16.02
CA LEU A 63 0.84 -4.57 -16.23
C LEU A 63 0.16 -4.89 -14.90
N ALA A 64 0.90 -5.37 -13.92
CA ALA A 64 0.37 -5.69 -12.59
C ALA A 64 -0.24 -4.46 -11.89
N LEU A 65 0.40 -3.28 -12.01
CA LEU A 65 -0.11 -2.03 -11.46
C LEU A 65 -1.39 -1.56 -12.18
N LEU A 66 -1.44 -1.66 -13.51
CA LEU A 66 -2.64 -1.31 -14.29
C LEU A 66 -3.82 -2.23 -13.98
N GLU A 67 -3.58 -3.54 -13.80
CA GLU A 67 -4.61 -4.50 -13.39
C GLU A 67 -5.10 -4.29 -11.94
N ALA A 68 -4.27 -3.63 -11.12
CA ALA A 68 -4.64 -3.18 -9.78
C ALA A 68 -5.31 -1.78 -9.77
N ASP A 69 -5.83 -1.32 -10.92
CA ASP A 69 -6.52 -0.04 -11.09
C ASP A 69 -5.67 1.21 -10.77
N VAL A 70 -4.33 1.10 -10.84
CA VAL A 70 -3.45 2.27 -10.73
C VAL A 70 -3.54 3.09 -12.02
N SER A 71 -3.69 4.42 -11.90
CA SER A 71 -3.83 5.29 -13.07
C SER A 71 -2.60 5.23 -13.98
N LEU A 72 -2.84 5.30 -15.30
CA LEU A 72 -1.79 5.18 -16.31
C LEU A 72 -0.67 6.20 -16.13
N ASP A 73 -0.99 7.43 -15.71
CA ASP A 73 0.01 8.49 -15.55
C ASP A 73 0.92 8.22 -14.36
N VAL A 74 0.37 7.73 -13.24
CA VAL A 74 1.15 7.29 -12.08
C VAL A 74 2.06 6.12 -12.44
N VAL A 75 1.54 5.14 -13.19
CA VAL A 75 2.35 3.99 -13.63
C VAL A 75 3.49 4.42 -14.55
N LYS A 76 3.24 5.34 -15.50
CA LYS A 76 4.29 5.90 -16.38
C LYS A 76 5.37 6.61 -15.56
N GLU A 77 4.96 7.46 -14.64
CA GLU A 77 5.88 8.18 -13.76
C GLU A 77 6.73 7.22 -12.94
N PHE A 78 6.10 6.22 -12.32
CA PHE A 78 6.78 5.17 -11.58
C PHE A 78 7.85 4.47 -12.40
N ILE A 79 7.49 3.96 -13.58
CA ILE A 79 8.44 3.27 -14.47
C ILE A 79 9.58 4.19 -14.91
N SER A 80 9.28 5.47 -15.19
CA SER A 80 10.32 6.46 -15.58
C SER A 80 11.35 6.73 -14.49
N ARG A 81 10.95 6.61 -13.23
CA ARG A 81 11.85 6.77 -12.07
C ARG A 81 12.64 5.50 -11.75
N VAL A 82 12.02 4.33 -11.89
CA VAL A 82 12.66 3.04 -11.59
C VAL A 82 13.68 2.65 -12.66
N LYS A 83 13.34 2.81 -13.95
CA LYS A 83 14.18 2.34 -15.07
C LYS A 83 15.62 2.85 -15.01
N PRO A 84 15.91 4.16 -14.89
CA PRO A 84 17.29 4.65 -14.85
C PRO A 84 18.06 4.16 -13.62
N LYS A 85 17.37 3.96 -12.48
CA LYS A 85 17.99 3.42 -11.27
C LYS A 85 18.34 1.94 -11.44
N ALA A 86 17.45 1.16 -12.06
CA ALA A 86 17.63 -0.27 -12.28
C ALA A 86 18.72 -0.59 -13.33
N LEU A 87 18.98 0.32 -14.26
CA LEU A 87 20.03 0.21 -15.28
C LEU A 87 21.35 0.85 -14.86
N GLY A 88 21.46 1.32 -13.62
CA GLY A 88 22.71 1.89 -13.08
C GLY A 88 23.86 0.88 -13.08
N GLN A 89 25.10 1.35 -13.36
CA GLN A 89 26.29 0.47 -13.42
C GLN A 89 26.58 -0.28 -12.11
N GLU A 90 26.19 0.29 -10.98
CA GLU A 90 26.33 -0.37 -9.66
C GLU A 90 25.47 -1.62 -9.57
N ILE A 91 24.29 -1.60 -10.18
CA ILE A 91 23.37 -2.74 -10.20
C ILE A 91 23.91 -3.87 -11.07
N ILE A 92 24.36 -3.53 -12.28
CA ILE A 92 24.87 -4.50 -13.27
C ILE A 92 26.12 -5.22 -12.75
N ARG A 93 26.94 -4.53 -11.93
CA ARG A 93 28.17 -5.08 -11.34
C ARG A 93 27.97 -5.74 -9.97
N SER A 94 26.77 -5.73 -9.45
CA SER A 94 26.45 -6.32 -8.15
C SER A 94 26.50 -7.86 -8.19
N THR A 95 26.83 -8.46 -7.05
CA THR A 95 26.73 -9.92 -6.85
C THR A 95 25.29 -10.43 -6.79
N SER A 96 24.32 -9.54 -6.55
CA SER A 96 22.89 -9.87 -6.53
C SER A 96 22.06 -8.76 -7.22
N PRO A 97 22.20 -8.61 -8.55
CA PRO A 97 21.54 -7.53 -9.27
C PRO A 97 20.01 -7.60 -9.18
N GLY A 98 19.43 -8.80 -9.18
CA GLY A 98 17.98 -9.00 -9.02
C GLY A 98 17.45 -8.48 -7.69
N ASP A 99 18.14 -8.73 -6.58
CA ASP A 99 17.72 -8.20 -5.27
C ASP A 99 17.80 -6.68 -5.19
N MET A 100 18.80 -6.09 -5.86
CA MET A 100 18.92 -4.63 -5.94
C MET A 100 17.79 -3.99 -6.73
N VAL A 101 17.38 -4.59 -7.86
CA VAL A 101 16.22 -4.11 -8.62
C VAL A 101 14.95 -4.21 -7.78
N VAL A 102 14.74 -5.31 -7.07
CA VAL A 102 13.60 -5.46 -6.14
C VAL A 102 13.60 -4.38 -5.07
N LYS A 103 14.75 -4.07 -4.50
CA LYS A 103 14.90 -3.00 -3.51
C LYS A 103 14.55 -1.63 -4.10
N ILE A 104 15.03 -1.31 -5.31
CA ILE A 104 14.72 -0.05 -5.99
C ILE A 104 13.21 0.09 -6.22
N VAL A 105 12.55 -0.97 -6.68
CA VAL A 105 11.09 -0.99 -6.87
C VAL A 105 10.37 -0.76 -5.54
N TYR A 106 10.81 -1.43 -4.48
CA TYR A 106 10.24 -1.26 -3.15
C TYR A 106 10.39 0.18 -2.63
N ASP A 107 11.60 0.73 -2.71
CA ASP A 107 11.89 2.08 -2.23
C ASP A 107 11.07 3.13 -3.02
N GLU A 108 10.89 2.93 -4.33
CA GLU A 108 10.07 3.82 -5.15
C GLU A 108 8.57 3.71 -4.81
N ILE A 109 8.05 2.50 -4.56
CA ILE A 109 6.66 2.31 -4.09
C ILE A 109 6.46 3.03 -2.75
N VAL A 110 7.39 2.91 -1.82
CA VAL A 110 7.32 3.61 -0.52
C VAL A 110 7.28 5.12 -0.73
N SER A 111 8.15 5.65 -1.60
CA SER A 111 8.18 7.08 -1.93
C SER A 111 6.87 7.57 -2.54
N PHE A 112 6.24 6.78 -3.43
CA PHE A 112 4.93 7.11 -4.02
C PHE A 112 3.78 7.08 -3.01
N LEU A 113 3.85 6.18 -2.03
CA LEU A 113 2.86 6.11 -0.94
C LEU A 113 3.02 7.22 0.09
N GLY A 114 4.15 7.93 0.06
CA GLY A 114 4.50 9.04 0.93
C GLY A 114 5.29 8.62 2.17
N ASP A 115 6.41 9.31 2.40
CA ASP A 115 7.34 9.05 3.51
C ASP A 115 6.83 9.56 4.86
N LYS A 116 5.86 10.47 4.85
CA LYS A 116 5.34 11.13 6.06
C LYS A 116 3.85 10.94 6.19
N ASN A 117 3.41 10.65 7.40
CA ASN A 117 1.98 10.68 7.73
C ASN A 117 1.47 12.11 7.63
N SER A 118 0.41 12.32 6.84
CA SER A 118 -0.33 13.58 6.85
C SER A 118 -1.30 13.58 8.01
N GLU A 119 -1.22 14.60 8.85
CA GLU A 119 -2.18 14.80 9.92
C GLU A 119 -3.52 15.31 9.36
N ILE A 120 -4.61 14.90 9.98
CA ILE A 120 -5.94 15.41 9.63
C ILE A 120 -6.03 16.84 10.14
N SER A 121 -6.17 17.80 9.23
CA SER A 121 -6.38 19.20 9.61
C SER A 121 -7.77 19.38 10.21
N LEU A 122 -7.81 19.75 11.49
CA LEU A 122 -9.02 20.10 12.21
C LEU A 122 -9.15 21.60 12.44
N ASN A 123 -8.40 22.41 11.68
CA ASN A 123 -8.34 23.88 11.80
C ASN A 123 -9.54 24.55 11.10
N ALA A 124 -10.75 24.23 11.54
CA ALA A 124 -11.98 24.85 11.07
C ALA A 124 -12.92 25.13 12.23
N VAL A 125 -13.91 25.99 12.00
CA VAL A 125 -14.93 26.29 13.00
C VAL A 125 -15.76 25.03 13.27
N PRO A 126 -15.88 24.59 14.53
CA PRO A 126 -16.70 23.42 14.86
C PRO A 126 -18.19 23.62 14.51
N PRO A 127 -18.89 22.56 14.09
CA PRO A 127 -18.41 21.19 13.92
C PRO A 127 -17.60 20.99 12.65
N VAL A 128 -16.50 20.25 12.71
CA VAL A 128 -15.68 19.89 11.54
C VAL A 128 -16.21 18.59 10.94
N PRO A 129 -16.89 18.60 9.79
CA PRO A 129 -17.42 17.38 9.18
C PRO A 129 -16.30 16.58 8.49
N ILE A 130 -16.26 15.26 8.74
CA ILE A 130 -15.38 14.32 8.07
C ILE A 130 -16.26 13.24 7.46
N MET A 131 -16.24 13.10 6.13
CA MET A 131 -17.03 12.10 5.42
C MET A 131 -16.16 10.96 4.91
N LEU A 132 -16.50 9.72 5.30
CA LEU A 132 -15.87 8.51 4.75
C LEU A 132 -16.76 7.92 3.66
N VAL A 133 -16.21 7.83 2.47
CA VAL A 133 -16.89 7.28 1.28
C VAL A 133 -16.26 5.97 0.85
N GLY A 134 -17.02 5.11 0.19
CA GLY A 134 -16.53 3.83 -0.33
C GLY A 134 -17.66 2.82 -0.53
N LEU A 135 -17.33 1.68 -1.13
CA LEU A 135 -18.27 0.59 -1.42
C LEU A 135 -18.79 -0.08 -0.13
N GLN A 136 -19.89 -0.79 -0.24
CA GLN A 136 -20.43 -1.60 0.87
C GLN A 136 -19.37 -2.63 1.31
N GLY A 137 -19.20 -2.81 2.61
CA GLY A 137 -18.19 -3.75 3.14
C GLY A 137 -16.77 -3.22 3.21
N SER A 138 -16.44 -2.02 2.66
CA SER A 138 -15.09 -1.44 2.66
C SER A 138 -14.56 -0.99 4.03
N GLY A 139 -15.32 -1.21 5.11
CA GLY A 139 -14.87 -0.90 6.47
C GLY A 139 -15.08 0.56 6.91
N LYS A 140 -15.93 1.34 6.23
CA LYS A 140 -16.21 2.75 6.58
C LYS A 140 -16.59 2.94 8.04
N THR A 141 -17.59 2.20 8.52
CA THR A 141 -18.07 2.30 9.91
C THR A 141 -16.99 1.95 10.92
N THR A 142 -16.21 0.90 10.64
CA THR A 142 -15.08 0.49 11.48
C THR A 142 -13.99 1.54 11.52
N THR A 143 -13.68 2.14 10.37
CA THR A 143 -12.68 3.21 10.26
C THR A 143 -13.16 4.47 10.96
N THR A 144 -14.44 4.85 10.80
CA THR A 144 -15.06 5.99 11.51
C THR A 144 -14.92 5.84 13.02
N SER A 145 -15.27 4.68 13.57
CA SER A 145 -15.16 4.43 15.02
C SER A 145 -13.74 4.50 15.53
N LYS A 146 -12.77 3.98 14.76
CA LYS A 146 -11.34 4.05 15.11
C LYS A 146 -10.82 5.48 15.03
N LEU A 147 -11.21 6.23 14.00
CA LEU A 147 -10.84 7.62 13.82
C LEU A 147 -11.40 8.49 14.94
N ALA A 148 -12.68 8.32 15.29
CA ALA A 148 -13.30 9.03 16.40
C ALA A 148 -12.52 8.82 17.70
N LYS A 149 -12.21 7.56 18.04
CA LYS A 149 -11.41 7.23 19.22
C LYS A 149 -9.99 7.80 19.17
N PHE A 150 -9.36 7.82 17.99
CA PHE A 150 -8.04 8.42 17.80
C PHE A 150 -8.07 9.93 18.06
N LEU A 151 -9.06 10.65 17.50
CA LEU A 151 -9.22 12.09 17.68
C LEU A 151 -9.56 12.48 19.12
N GLU A 152 -10.38 11.67 19.80
CA GLU A 152 -10.67 11.86 21.21
C GLU A 152 -9.41 11.72 22.07
N LYS A 153 -8.62 10.67 21.84
CA LYS A 153 -7.43 10.38 22.64
C LYS A 153 -6.27 11.36 22.40
N ASN A 154 -6.00 11.67 21.13
CA ASN A 154 -4.82 12.44 20.75
C ASN A 154 -5.09 13.95 20.66
N ASN A 155 -6.26 14.33 20.17
CA ASN A 155 -6.62 15.73 19.93
C ASN A 155 -7.61 16.28 20.95
N LYS A 156 -8.07 15.47 21.92
CA LYS A 156 -9.07 15.83 22.93
C LYS A 156 -10.36 16.40 22.32
N LYS A 157 -10.73 15.93 21.12
CA LYS A 157 -11.94 16.36 20.39
C LYS A 157 -13.10 15.40 20.69
N LYS A 158 -14.30 15.95 20.89
CA LYS A 158 -15.51 15.12 20.95
C LYS A 158 -15.95 14.78 19.53
N ALA A 159 -16.09 13.51 19.22
CA ALA A 159 -16.52 13.04 17.91
C ALA A 159 -17.91 12.41 17.99
N VAL A 160 -18.76 12.72 17.01
CA VAL A 160 -20.07 12.11 16.82
C VAL A 160 -20.08 11.41 15.47
N SER A 161 -20.58 10.18 15.41
CA SER A 161 -20.64 9.39 14.19
C SER A 161 -22.08 9.16 13.75
N TYR A 162 -22.35 9.42 12.48
CA TYR A 162 -23.62 9.10 11.82
C TYR A 162 -23.35 8.05 10.74
N THR A 163 -24.11 6.96 10.73
CA THR A 163 -23.94 5.86 9.76
C THR A 163 -24.91 5.97 8.58
N HIS A 164 -25.95 6.79 8.68
CA HIS A 164 -26.86 7.10 7.59
C HIS A 164 -27.45 8.51 7.77
N LEU A 165 -27.55 9.19 6.67
CA LEU A 165 -28.25 10.47 6.59
C LEU A 165 -29.64 10.15 6.02
N THR A 166 -30.68 10.36 6.80
CA THR A 166 -32.05 10.50 6.28
C THR A 166 -32.16 11.88 5.67
N LEU A 167 -32.30 11.93 4.36
CA LEU A 167 -32.69 13.12 3.62
C LEU A 167 -34.21 13.33 3.75
#